data_23771cc79e724f00f3169d5ab778f6de
#
_entry.id   23771cc79e724f00f3169d5ab778f6de
#
_cell.length_a   1.000
_cell.length_b   1.000
_cell.length_c   1.000
_cell.angle_alpha   90.00
_cell.angle_beta   90.00
_cell.angle_gamma   90.00
#
_symmetry.space_group_name_H-M   'P 1'
#
loop_
_entity.id
_entity.type
_entity.pdbx_description
1 polymer ?
#
loop_
_entity_poly.entity_id
_entity_poly.type
_entity_poly.pdbx_seq_one_letter_code
_entity_poly.pdbx_strand_id
1 'polypeptide(L)'
;MSKIRGYNNNLERKLRKEMCARGIYGYRIDDKSVLGTPDICYKGLKIAIFVDGDFWHGFDWDKRKCQLTTLNKTFWINKIERNMERDRQITYALEQNGWTVLRFWEHEINQDSQACVQRIEEQVKFKRLLSVFKPL
;
A
#
# COMPACT_ATOMS: atom_id res chain seq x y z
N MET A 1 -14.87 -0.53 3.80
CA MET A 1 -14.47 0.76 4.38
C MET A 1 -14.05 1.71 3.28
N SER A 2 -14.53 2.90 3.33
CA SER A 2 -14.15 3.90 2.35
C SER A 2 -12.81 4.55 2.72
N LYS A 3 -11.96 4.71 1.74
CA LYS A 3 -10.76 5.54 1.89
C LYS A 3 -11.19 6.99 2.06
N ILE A 4 -10.40 7.76 2.75
CA ILE A 4 -10.55 9.21 2.76
C ILE A 4 -10.00 9.71 1.44
N ARG A 5 -10.90 9.94 0.50
CA ARG A 5 -10.55 10.12 -0.92
C ARG A 5 -9.51 11.21 -1.19
N GLY A 6 -9.66 12.39 -0.61
CA GLY A 6 -8.74 13.49 -0.89
C GLY A 6 -7.32 13.21 -0.41
N TYR A 7 -7.21 12.60 0.74
CA TYR A 7 -5.93 12.39 1.40
C TYR A 7 -5.10 11.29 0.75
N ASN A 8 -5.68 10.10 0.62
CA ASN A 8 -4.98 8.97 -0.01
C ASN A 8 -4.66 9.24 -1.48
N ASN A 9 -5.55 9.97 -2.17
CA ASN A 9 -5.31 10.33 -3.56
C ASN A 9 -4.08 11.22 -3.73
N ASN A 10 -3.83 12.11 -2.79
CA ASN A 10 -2.65 12.98 -2.84
C ASN A 10 -1.36 12.17 -2.66
N LEU A 11 -1.36 11.23 -1.73
CA LEU A 11 -0.21 10.34 -1.48
C LEU A 11 0.06 9.45 -2.68
N GLU A 12 -0.99 8.82 -3.20
CA GLU A 12 -0.90 7.97 -4.38
C GLU A 12 -0.41 8.75 -5.58
N ARG A 13 -0.91 9.97 -5.79
CA ARG A 13 -0.49 10.83 -6.89
C ARG A 13 0.99 11.21 -6.78
N LYS A 14 1.45 11.49 -5.57
CA LYS A 14 2.85 11.81 -5.31
C LYS A 14 3.75 10.63 -5.68
N LEU A 15 3.33 9.42 -5.29
CA LEU A 15 4.04 8.20 -5.62
C LEU A 15 4.09 7.97 -7.14
N ARG A 16 2.94 8.11 -7.82
CA ARG A 16 2.85 7.94 -9.28
C ARG A 16 3.68 8.97 -10.03
N LYS A 17 3.72 10.20 -9.54
CA LYS A 17 4.54 11.26 -10.15
C LYS A 17 6.02 10.87 -10.13
N GLU A 18 6.49 10.33 -9.03
CA GLU A 18 7.87 9.88 -8.92
C GLU A 18 8.13 8.66 -9.80
N MET A 19 7.18 7.73 -9.90
CA MET A 19 7.27 6.59 -10.79
C MET A 19 7.42 7.05 -12.25
N CYS A 20 6.60 8.00 -12.65
CA CYS A 20 6.64 8.58 -13.99
C CYS A 20 8.00 9.23 -14.27
N ALA A 21 8.54 9.96 -13.30
CA ALA A 21 9.85 10.62 -13.44
C ALA A 21 10.98 9.60 -13.65
N ARG A 22 10.82 8.37 -13.16
CA ARG A 22 11.79 7.28 -13.35
C ARG A 22 11.49 6.41 -14.56
N GLY A 23 10.44 6.72 -15.30
CA GLY A 23 10.04 5.92 -16.48
C GLY A 23 9.43 4.58 -16.13
N ILE A 24 8.80 4.47 -14.97
CA ILE A 24 8.15 3.22 -14.54
C ILE A 24 6.67 3.30 -14.89
N TYR A 25 6.24 2.43 -15.81
CA TYR A 25 4.89 2.42 -16.35
C TYR A 25 4.32 1.00 -16.32
N GLY A 26 3.09 0.86 -16.82
CA GLY A 26 2.45 -0.45 -17.01
C GLY A 26 1.64 -0.91 -15.80
N TYR A 27 1.45 -0.05 -14.82
CA TYR A 27 0.65 -0.37 -13.65
C TYR A 27 -0.82 0.00 -13.84
N ARG A 28 -1.68 -0.55 -12.99
CA ARG A 28 -3.09 -0.20 -12.88
C ARG A 28 -3.34 0.50 -11.56
N ILE A 29 -4.39 1.33 -11.53
CA ILE A 29 -4.77 2.11 -10.35
C ILE A 29 -6.11 1.61 -9.84
N ASP A 30 -6.22 1.42 -8.52
CA ASP A 30 -7.48 1.06 -7.85
C ASP A 30 -8.19 -0.12 -8.53
N ASP A 31 -7.43 -1.17 -8.84
CA ASP A 31 -7.97 -2.33 -9.56
C ASP A 31 -8.83 -3.19 -8.64
N LYS A 32 -10.14 -3.11 -8.82
CA LYS A 32 -11.11 -3.83 -7.99
C LYS A 32 -11.13 -5.32 -8.24
N SER A 33 -10.48 -5.79 -9.30
CA SER A 33 -10.39 -7.23 -9.59
C SER A 33 -9.33 -7.92 -8.72
N VAL A 34 -8.49 -7.13 -8.03
CA VAL A 34 -7.45 -7.66 -7.15
C VAL A 34 -7.90 -7.49 -5.69
N LEU A 35 -7.70 -8.54 -4.89
CA LEU A 35 -8.08 -8.53 -3.48
C LEU A 35 -7.51 -7.30 -2.77
N GLY A 36 -8.35 -6.60 -2.02
CA GLY A 36 -7.97 -5.41 -1.27
C GLY A 36 -7.91 -4.14 -2.09
N THR A 37 -8.16 -4.22 -3.38
CA THR A 37 -8.13 -3.06 -4.30
C THR A 37 -6.85 -2.24 -4.10
N PRO A 38 -5.68 -2.76 -4.49
CA PRO A 38 -4.43 -2.02 -4.31
C PRO A 38 -4.49 -0.65 -4.97
N ASP A 39 -3.83 0.32 -4.37
CA ASP A 39 -3.75 1.66 -4.95
C ASP A 39 -3.06 1.64 -6.31
N ILE A 40 -1.99 0.86 -6.41
CA ILE A 40 -1.24 0.64 -7.65
C ILE A 40 -0.93 -0.84 -7.73
N CYS A 41 -1.05 -1.44 -8.91
CA CYS A 41 -0.65 -2.84 -9.05
C CYS A 41 -0.12 -3.15 -10.44
N TYR A 42 0.72 -4.17 -10.50
CA TYR A 42 1.15 -4.81 -11.74
C TYR A 42 0.55 -6.20 -11.74
N LYS A 43 -0.62 -6.33 -12.36
CA LYS A 43 -1.40 -7.55 -12.27
C LYS A 43 -0.67 -8.76 -12.86
N GLY A 44 -0.01 -8.58 -14.00
CA GLY A 44 0.74 -9.66 -14.62
C GLY A 44 1.96 -10.11 -13.85
N LEU A 45 2.57 -9.19 -13.10
CA LEU A 45 3.74 -9.48 -12.27
C LEU A 45 3.38 -9.88 -10.84
N LYS A 46 2.10 -9.73 -10.48
CA LYS A 46 1.59 -9.97 -9.13
C LYS A 46 2.30 -9.11 -8.09
N ILE A 47 2.30 -7.81 -8.33
CA ILE A 47 2.80 -6.82 -7.37
C ILE A 47 1.63 -5.94 -6.98
N ALA A 48 1.35 -5.86 -5.68
CA ALA A 48 0.29 -5.01 -5.14
C ALA A 48 0.92 -3.95 -4.23
N ILE A 49 0.57 -2.70 -4.46
CA ILE A 49 1.14 -1.55 -3.73
C ILE A 49 -0.01 -0.83 -3.02
N PHE A 50 0.13 -0.71 -1.71
CA PHE A 50 -0.85 -0.03 -0.87
C PHE A 50 -0.22 1.20 -0.24
N VAL A 51 -1.00 2.28 -0.17
CA VAL A 51 -0.62 3.51 0.51
C VAL A 51 -1.45 3.59 1.79
N ASP A 52 -0.79 3.54 2.92
CA ASP A 52 -1.44 3.47 4.22
C ASP A 52 -1.30 4.80 4.97
N GLY A 53 -2.43 5.48 5.21
CA GLY A 53 -2.47 6.66 6.06
C GLY A 53 -2.08 6.27 7.48
N ASP A 54 -1.20 7.05 8.11
CA ASP A 54 -0.64 6.70 9.42
C ASP A 54 -1.72 6.48 10.48
N PHE A 55 -2.68 7.38 10.55
CA PHE A 55 -3.74 7.29 11.55
C PHE A 55 -4.68 6.11 11.29
N TRP A 56 -5.18 6.00 10.04
CA TRP A 56 -6.23 5.05 9.70
C TRP A 56 -5.78 3.60 9.69
N HIS A 57 -4.48 3.35 9.49
CA HIS A 57 -3.91 2.02 9.44
C HIS A 57 -3.08 1.67 10.67
N GLY A 58 -3.12 2.52 11.68
CA GLY A 58 -2.57 2.20 12.99
C GLY A 58 -1.05 2.26 13.11
N PHE A 59 -0.40 3.18 12.40
CA PHE A 59 1.03 3.37 12.58
C PHE A 59 1.33 3.75 14.02
N ASP A 60 2.30 3.06 14.64
CA ASP A 60 2.68 3.28 16.05
C ASP A 60 1.46 3.20 16.98
N TRP A 61 0.61 2.23 16.75
CA TRP A 61 -0.72 2.16 17.34
C TRP A 61 -0.73 2.06 18.85
N ASP A 62 0.15 1.27 19.43
CA ASP A 62 0.19 1.09 20.88
C ASP A 62 0.37 2.43 21.60
N LYS A 63 1.25 3.28 21.06
CA LYS A 63 1.49 4.60 21.62
C LYS A 63 0.32 5.55 21.33
N ARG A 64 -0.16 5.57 20.08
CA ARG A 64 -1.24 6.48 19.67
C ARG A 64 -2.56 6.16 20.33
N LYS A 65 -2.83 4.88 20.55
CA LYS A 65 -4.04 4.43 21.22
C LYS A 65 -4.16 5.06 22.62
N CYS A 66 -3.06 5.12 23.35
CA CYS A 66 -3.03 5.70 24.69
C CYS A 66 -3.23 7.23 24.66
N GLN A 67 -2.96 7.87 23.54
CA GLN A 67 -3.04 9.33 23.39
C GLN A 67 -4.39 9.82 22.88
N LEU A 68 -5.29 8.91 22.49
CA LEU A 68 -6.60 9.30 22.01
C LEU A 68 -7.46 9.86 23.15
N THR A 69 -7.93 11.08 22.96
CA THR A 69 -8.71 11.79 23.97
C THR A 69 -10.07 12.30 23.44
N THR A 70 -10.51 11.82 22.28
CA THR A 70 -11.75 12.28 21.68
C THR A 70 -13.00 11.68 22.36
N LEU A 71 -14.15 12.31 22.14
CA LEU A 71 -15.41 11.83 22.69
C LEU A 71 -15.77 10.42 22.22
N ASN A 72 -15.41 10.06 21.00
CA ASN A 72 -15.73 8.75 20.44
C ASN A 72 -14.52 7.83 20.42
N LYS A 73 -13.73 7.85 21.47
CA LYS A 73 -12.48 7.08 21.58
C LYS A 73 -12.69 5.60 21.26
N THR A 74 -13.70 4.96 21.86
CA THR A 74 -13.96 3.54 21.63
C THR A 74 -14.30 3.25 20.17
N PHE A 75 -15.10 4.12 19.55
CA PHE A 75 -15.46 3.99 18.14
C PHE A 75 -14.21 4.03 17.25
N TRP A 76 -13.31 4.99 17.49
CA TRP A 76 -12.08 5.14 16.69
C TRP A 76 -11.12 3.98 16.91
N ILE A 77 -10.98 3.54 18.15
CA ILE A 77 -10.12 2.38 18.47
C ILE A 77 -10.61 1.15 17.70
N ASN A 78 -11.90 0.85 17.78
CA ASN A 78 -12.46 -0.32 17.10
C ASN A 78 -12.29 -0.22 15.59
N LYS A 79 -12.50 0.94 15.03
CA LYS A 79 -12.37 1.15 13.58
C LYS A 79 -10.94 0.95 13.10
N ILE A 80 -9.97 1.54 13.81
CA ILE A 80 -8.56 1.44 13.43
C ILE A 80 -8.08 0.01 13.59
N GLU A 81 -8.44 -0.65 14.69
CA GLU A 81 -8.01 -2.04 14.92
C GLU A 81 -8.62 -3.00 13.88
N ARG A 82 -9.83 -2.75 13.43
CA ARG A 82 -10.43 -3.50 12.33
C ARG A 82 -9.68 -3.27 11.01
N ASN A 83 -9.28 -2.03 10.76
CA ASN A 83 -8.49 -1.73 9.57
C ASN A 83 -7.16 -2.46 9.59
N MET A 84 -6.48 -2.45 10.74
CA MET A 84 -5.20 -3.15 10.91
C MET A 84 -5.35 -4.65 10.67
N GLU A 85 -6.39 -5.26 11.23
CA GLU A 85 -6.64 -6.68 11.04
C GLU A 85 -6.95 -7.01 9.59
N ARG A 86 -7.77 -6.20 8.93
CA ARG A 86 -8.08 -6.40 7.53
C ARG A 86 -6.83 -6.26 6.66
N ASP A 87 -5.97 -5.29 6.95
CA ASP A 87 -4.71 -5.12 6.22
C ASP A 87 -3.85 -6.37 6.33
N ARG A 88 -3.74 -6.94 7.54
CA ARG A 88 -2.98 -8.17 7.75
C ARG A 88 -3.57 -9.34 6.97
N GLN A 89 -4.89 -9.48 6.99
CA GLN A 89 -5.57 -10.58 6.27
C GLN A 89 -5.40 -10.45 4.77
N ILE A 90 -5.55 -9.25 4.24
CA ILE A 90 -5.39 -8.99 2.80
C ILE A 90 -3.95 -9.28 2.36
N THR A 91 -2.99 -8.75 3.12
CA THR A 91 -1.57 -8.98 2.82
C THR A 91 -1.25 -10.46 2.83
N TYR A 92 -1.69 -11.18 3.87
CA TYR A 92 -1.46 -12.61 3.98
C TYR A 92 -2.07 -13.37 2.80
N ALA A 93 -3.34 -13.07 2.47
CA ALA A 93 -4.03 -13.76 1.39
C ALA A 93 -3.36 -13.51 0.03
N LEU A 94 -2.93 -12.29 -0.23
CA LEU A 94 -2.23 -11.97 -1.46
C LEU A 94 -0.90 -12.72 -1.54
N GLU A 95 -0.13 -12.70 -0.45
CA GLU A 95 1.17 -13.40 -0.41
C GLU A 95 1.02 -14.89 -0.59
N GLN A 96 -0.02 -15.49 -0.02
CA GLN A 96 -0.30 -16.92 -0.21
C GLN A 96 -0.64 -17.26 -1.66
N ASN A 97 -1.08 -16.29 -2.44
CA ASN A 97 -1.38 -16.46 -3.86
C ASN A 97 -0.23 -16.00 -4.76
N GLY A 98 0.95 -15.84 -4.23
CA GLY A 98 2.15 -15.51 -4.99
C GLY A 98 2.35 -14.03 -5.28
N TRP A 99 1.60 -13.16 -4.64
CA TRP A 99 1.75 -11.72 -4.81
C TRP A 99 2.87 -11.19 -3.93
N THR A 100 3.57 -10.18 -4.45
CA THR A 100 4.47 -9.35 -3.65
C THR A 100 3.69 -8.13 -3.22
N VAL A 101 3.58 -7.91 -1.92
CA VAL A 101 2.81 -6.79 -1.36
C VAL A 101 3.78 -5.76 -0.81
N LEU A 102 3.66 -4.53 -1.30
CA LEU A 102 4.43 -3.39 -0.81
C LEU A 102 3.46 -2.42 -0.16
N ARG A 103 3.72 -2.09 1.10
CA ARG A 103 2.93 -1.10 1.82
C ARG A 103 3.83 0.06 2.22
N PHE A 104 3.37 1.26 1.91
CA PHE A 104 4.09 2.48 2.25
C PHE A 104 3.23 3.32 3.17
N TRP A 105 3.80 3.70 4.30
CA TRP A 105 3.14 4.61 5.22
C TRP A 105 3.15 6.03 4.63
N GLU A 106 2.14 6.78 4.99
CA GLU A 106 2.02 8.19 4.62
C GLU A 106 3.30 8.98 4.89
N HIS A 107 3.88 8.81 6.09
CA HIS A 107 5.09 9.53 6.45
C HIS A 107 6.30 9.12 5.60
N GLU A 108 6.37 7.86 5.19
CA GLU A 108 7.45 7.39 4.31
C GLU A 108 7.41 8.09 2.95
N ILE A 109 6.21 8.18 2.38
CA ILE A 109 6.03 8.83 1.08
C ILE A 109 6.33 10.33 1.18
N ASN A 110 5.90 10.97 2.26
CA ASN A 110 6.12 12.40 2.45
C ASN A 110 7.57 12.74 2.75
N GLN A 111 8.29 11.87 3.43
CA GLN A 111 9.70 12.09 3.75
C GLN A 111 10.61 11.78 2.58
N ASP A 112 10.36 10.69 1.86
CA ASP A 112 11.24 10.26 0.77
C ASP A 112 10.50 9.39 -0.23
N SER A 113 9.76 10.03 -1.13
CA SER A 113 9.03 9.31 -2.17
C SER A 113 9.98 8.59 -3.14
N GLN A 114 11.20 9.09 -3.31
CA GLN A 114 12.19 8.47 -4.18
C GLN A 114 12.61 7.11 -3.65
N ALA A 115 12.83 7.00 -2.33
CA ALA A 115 13.17 5.72 -1.72
C ALA A 115 12.03 4.71 -1.86
N CYS A 116 10.80 5.17 -1.70
CA CYS A 116 9.63 4.31 -1.88
C CYS A 116 9.56 3.77 -3.32
N VAL A 117 9.73 4.64 -4.29
CA VAL A 117 9.66 4.26 -5.71
C VAL A 117 10.85 3.38 -6.08
N GLN A 118 12.01 3.57 -5.47
CA GLN A 118 13.14 2.69 -5.69
C GLN A 118 12.80 1.25 -5.31
N ARG A 119 12.12 1.04 -4.20
CA ARG A 119 11.66 -0.30 -3.79
C ARG A 119 10.69 -0.90 -4.80
N ILE A 120 9.79 -0.09 -5.34
CA ILE A 120 8.87 -0.53 -6.39
C ILE A 120 9.65 -0.94 -7.64
N GLU A 121 10.57 -0.10 -8.07
CA GLU A 121 11.38 -0.34 -9.26
C GLU A 121 12.16 -1.64 -9.15
N GLU A 122 12.78 -1.88 -8.01
CA GLU A 122 13.53 -3.11 -7.76
C GLU A 122 12.66 -4.35 -7.90
N GLN A 123 11.44 -4.32 -7.36
CA GLN A 123 10.52 -5.45 -7.46
C GLN A 123 10.02 -5.66 -8.87
N VAL A 124 9.72 -4.58 -9.58
CA VAL A 124 9.27 -4.68 -10.98
C VAL A 124 10.36 -5.31 -11.85
N LYS A 125 11.59 -4.85 -11.70
CA LYS A 125 12.73 -5.39 -12.45
C LYS A 125 12.97 -6.86 -12.11
N PHE A 126 12.93 -7.19 -10.84
CA PHE A 126 13.13 -8.56 -10.37
C PHE A 126 12.07 -9.50 -10.94
N LYS A 127 10.81 -9.12 -10.86
CA LYS A 127 9.70 -9.94 -11.36
C LYS A 127 9.74 -10.09 -12.88
N ARG A 128 10.11 -9.05 -13.59
CA ARG A 128 10.27 -9.13 -15.05
C ARG A 128 11.40 -10.09 -15.42
N LEU A 129 12.50 -10.04 -14.68
CA LEU A 129 13.62 -10.95 -14.91
C LEU A 129 13.21 -12.39 -14.65
N LEU A 130 12.49 -12.65 -13.56
CA LEU A 130 11.99 -13.99 -13.24
C LEU A 130 11.07 -14.54 -14.35
N SER A 131 10.27 -13.69 -14.95
CA SER A 131 9.35 -14.13 -16.01
C SER A 131 10.10 -14.59 -17.25
N VAL A 132 11.28 -14.04 -17.51
CA VAL A 132 12.13 -14.45 -18.65
C VAL A 132 12.76 -15.83 -18.39
N PHE A 133 13.11 -16.13 -17.14
CA PHE A 133 13.75 -17.39 -16.76
C PHE A 133 12.78 -18.42 -16.22
N LYS A 134 11.50 -18.24 -16.47
CA LYS A 134 10.48 -19.13 -15.95
C LYS A 134 10.69 -20.54 -16.55
N PRO A 135 10.76 -21.59 -15.73
CA PRO A 135 10.91 -22.95 -16.25
C PRO A 135 9.68 -23.38 -17.02
N LEU A 136 9.91 -24.17 -18.03
CA LEU A 136 8.87 -24.70 -18.89
C LEU A 136 7.95 -25.67 -18.15
#